data_7abec49b070386ace37353eff527f424
#
_entry.id   7abec49b070386ace37353eff527f424
#
_cell.length_a   1.000
_cell.length_b   1.000
_cell.length_c   1.000
_cell.angle_alpha   90.00
_cell.angle_beta   90.00
_cell.angle_gamma   90.00
#
_symmetry.space_group_name_H-M   'P 1'
#
loop_
_entity.id
_entity.type
_entity.pdbx_description
1 polymer ?
#
loop_
_entity_poly.entity_id
_entity_poly.type
_entity_poly.pdbx_seq_one_letter_code
_entity_poly.pdbx_strand_id
1 'polypeptide(L)'
;MGRVSGRSCIVTGAAQGIGRAIGEALLDEGADVCFADINESKVAAVAEASQDRAAAGGGRVTHSPVDVTDRATVQAMIAHTVDAFGKLDVKFNNAGVNKPMNFLDVTEDNWNFIMGVNGLGCLIGMQEAARQFIRQGTFGKIVNTASVASRQGYDNVAPYCASKWGVVALTQSGARDLAKHDITVTGFAPGVVATEMWEQVDRDLMDIGAAQHPGQAMEEFSSVILKGRVATPADVTGTTTFLASQESDYMTGQIVMIDGGMTLV
;
A
#
# COMPACT_ATOMS: atom_id res chain seq x y z
N MET A 1 11.74 -10.07 -21.07
CA MET A 1 11.74 -8.83 -20.26
C MET A 1 10.53 -8.90 -19.35
N GLY A 2 10.70 -8.59 -18.06
CA GLY A 2 9.61 -8.52 -17.11
C GLY A 2 8.66 -7.35 -17.41
N ARG A 3 7.45 -7.41 -16.86
CA ARG A 3 6.34 -6.46 -17.12
C ARG A 3 6.65 -5.02 -16.68
N VAL A 4 7.56 -4.84 -15.74
CA VAL A 4 7.98 -3.53 -15.22
C VAL A 4 9.48 -3.31 -15.34
N SER A 5 10.13 -4.02 -16.27
CA SER A 5 11.58 -3.91 -16.51
C SER A 5 12.02 -2.46 -16.77
N GLY A 6 13.02 -2.02 -16.00
CA GLY A 6 13.58 -0.67 -16.07
C GLY A 6 12.71 0.44 -15.46
N ARG A 7 11.60 0.12 -14.79
CA ARG A 7 10.84 1.09 -13.99
C ARG A 7 11.46 1.24 -12.61
N SER A 8 11.52 2.47 -12.12
CA SER A 8 11.91 2.81 -10.75
C SER A 8 10.68 2.97 -9.88
N CYS A 9 10.58 2.16 -8.84
CA CYS A 9 9.41 2.02 -7.98
C CYS A 9 9.74 2.31 -6.51
N ILE A 10 8.84 2.99 -5.81
CA ILE A 10 8.86 3.10 -4.34
C ILE A 10 7.66 2.36 -3.77
N VAL A 11 7.87 1.58 -2.72
CA VAL A 11 6.80 0.94 -1.94
C VAL A 11 6.93 1.33 -0.47
N THR A 12 5.92 1.98 0.11
CA THR A 12 5.89 2.33 1.55
C THR A 12 5.20 1.24 2.36
N GLY A 13 5.55 1.12 3.66
CA GLY A 13 5.10 0.01 4.50
C GLY A 13 5.67 -1.32 4.02
N ALA A 14 6.93 -1.31 3.56
CA ALA A 14 7.54 -2.42 2.84
C ALA A 14 8.48 -3.30 3.69
N ALA A 15 8.53 -3.06 5.01
CA ALA A 15 9.31 -3.90 5.91
C ALA A 15 8.68 -5.30 6.13
N GLN A 16 7.41 -5.49 5.75
CA GLN A 16 6.66 -6.74 5.96
C GLN A 16 5.40 -6.82 5.09
N GLY A 17 4.70 -7.94 5.15
CA GLY A 17 3.33 -8.13 4.63
C GLY A 17 3.17 -7.80 3.15
N ILE A 18 2.08 -7.11 2.82
CA ILE A 18 1.72 -6.75 1.44
C ILE A 18 2.79 -5.89 0.78
N GLY A 19 3.31 -4.86 1.49
CA GLY A 19 4.29 -3.94 0.91
C GLY A 19 5.59 -4.63 0.53
N ARG A 20 6.08 -5.54 1.38
CA ARG A 20 7.24 -6.38 1.07
C ARG A 20 6.98 -7.26 -0.16
N ALA A 21 5.85 -7.95 -0.19
CA ALA A 21 5.52 -8.83 -1.31
C ALA A 21 5.37 -8.07 -2.64
N ILE A 22 4.80 -6.85 -2.62
CA ILE A 22 4.75 -5.98 -3.80
C ILE A 22 6.16 -5.66 -4.29
N GLY A 23 7.05 -5.19 -3.41
CA GLY A 23 8.41 -4.84 -3.80
C GLY A 23 9.18 -6.04 -4.36
N GLU A 24 9.07 -7.21 -3.72
CA GLU A 24 9.69 -8.45 -4.20
C GLU A 24 9.17 -8.88 -5.58
N ALA A 25 7.86 -8.79 -5.82
CA ALA A 25 7.28 -9.12 -7.12
C ALA A 25 7.68 -8.14 -8.23
N LEU A 26 7.84 -6.85 -7.90
CA LEU A 26 8.33 -5.86 -8.85
C LEU A 26 9.80 -6.12 -9.23
N LEU A 27 10.64 -6.55 -8.28
CA LEU A 27 12.02 -6.98 -8.55
C LEU A 27 12.06 -8.20 -9.49
N ASP A 28 11.21 -9.21 -9.27
CA ASP A 28 11.11 -10.39 -10.14
C ASP A 28 10.75 -10.02 -11.58
N GLU A 29 10.03 -8.93 -11.76
CA GLU A 29 9.62 -8.39 -13.07
C GLU A 29 10.56 -7.30 -13.61
N GLY A 30 11.75 -7.16 -13.01
CA GLY A 30 12.85 -6.35 -13.52
C GLY A 30 12.81 -4.87 -13.18
N ALA A 31 12.03 -4.47 -12.18
CA ALA A 31 12.03 -3.09 -11.69
C ALA A 31 13.23 -2.80 -10.78
N ASP A 32 13.60 -1.52 -10.70
CA ASP A 32 14.37 -0.97 -9.60
C ASP A 32 13.42 -0.64 -8.45
N VAL A 33 13.69 -1.10 -7.22
CA VAL A 33 12.75 -0.95 -6.09
C VAL A 33 13.42 -0.33 -4.88
N CYS A 34 12.83 0.76 -4.39
CA CYS A 34 13.10 1.31 -3.07
C CYS A 34 12.03 0.81 -2.07
N PHE A 35 12.43 -0.05 -1.16
CA PHE A 35 11.61 -0.44 -0.01
C PHE A 35 11.65 0.67 1.03
N ALA A 36 10.51 1.17 1.47
CA ALA A 36 10.44 2.27 2.42
C ALA A 36 9.52 1.94 3.61
N ASP A 37 9.98 2.23 4.82
CA ASP A 37 9.22 1.93 6.05
C ASP A 37 9.69 2.83 7.20
N ILE A 38 8.84 2.99 8.21
CA ILE A 38 9.22 3.68 9.45
C ILE A 38 10.24 2.86 10.27
N ASN A 39 10.21 1.54 10.12
CA ASN A 39 11.17 0.63 10.75
C ASN A 39 12.41 0.46 9.88
N GLU A 40 13.38 1.35 10.07
CA GLU A 40 14.62 1.38 9.29
C GLU A 40 15.37 0.04 9.30
N SER A 41 15.54 -0.59 10.45
CA SER A 41 16.29 -1.83 10.56
C SER A 41 15.62 -3.00 9.83
N LYS A 42 14.29 -3.10 9.91
CA LYS A 42 13.55 -4.14 9.19
C LYS A 42 13.56 -3.92 7.67
N VAL A 43 13.37 -2.68 7.22
CA VAL A 43 13.34 -2.41 5.78
C VAL A 43 14.72 -2.56 5.14
N ALA A 44 15.78 -2.22 5.86
CA ALA A 44 17.17 -2.49 5.44
C ALA A 44 17.42 -4.00 5.25
N ALA A 45 16.98 -4.81 6.21
CA ALA A 45 17.11 -6.27 6.12
C ALA A 45 16.29 -6.85 4.94
N VAL A 46 15.12 -6.32 4.65
CA VAL A 46 14.32 -6.71 3.47
C VAL A 46 15.07 -6.38 2.17
N ALA A 47 15.63 -5.19 2.06
CA ALA A 47 16.39 -4.79 0.88
C ALA A 47 17.65 -5.65 0.70
N GLU A 48 18.37 -5.95 1.77
CA GLU A 48 19.54 -6.84 1.74
C GLU A 48 19.15 -8.26 1.28
N ALA A 49 18.11 -8.84 1.86
CA ALA A 49 17.60 -10.16 1.48
C ALA A 49 17.07 -10.23 0.04
N SER A 50 16.77 -9.08 -0.58
CA SER A 50 16.23 -8.98 -1.94
C SER A 50 17.30 -8.73 -3.02
N GLN A 51 18.60 -8.67 -2.68
CA GLN A 51 19.67 -8.38 -3.65
C GLN A 51 19.75 -9.43 -4.77
N ASP A 52 19.75 -10.72 -4.40
CA ASP A 52 19.80 -11.79 -5.40
C ASP A 52 18.59 -11.81 -6.32
N ARG A 53 17.40 -11.49 -5.78
CA ARG A 53 16.16 -11.35 -6.55
C ARG A 53 16.25 -10.19 -7.53
N ALA A 54 16.74 -9.03 -7.10
CA ALA A 54 16.95 -7.87 -7.95
C ALA A 54 17.91 -8.19 -9.10
N ALA A 55 19.05 -8.82 -8.79
CA ALA A 55 20.05 -9.23 -9.79
C ALA A 55 19.46 -10.23 -10.81
N ALA A 56 18.69 -11.22 -10.36
CA ALA A 56 18.04 -12.20 -11.22
C ALA A 56 16.98 -11.58 -12.15
N GLY A 57 16.20 -10.59 -11.68
CA GLY A 57 15.24 -9.83 -12.46
C GLY A 57 15.87 -8.79 -13.39
N GLY A 58 17.13 -8.44 -13.17
CA GLY A 58 17.84 -7.38 -13.91
C GLY A 58 17.56 -5.97 -13.41
N GLY A 59 17.02 -5.84 -12.19
CA GLY A 59 16.76 -4.59 -11.50
C GLY A 59 17.78 -4.31 -10.39
N ARG A 60 17.52 -3.23 -9.65
CA ARG A 60 18.32 -2.80 -8.48
C ARG A 60 17.39 -2.65 -7.27
N VAL A 61 17.96 -2.75 -6.08
CA VAL A 61 17.23 -2.57 -4.83
C VAL A 61 17.94 -1.57 -3.92
N THR A 62 17.15 -0.73 -3.25
CA THR A 62 17.60 0.14 -2.15
C THR A 62 16.50 0.21 -1.08
N HIS A 63 16.77 0.89 0.02
CA HIS A 63 15.79 1.16 1.08
C HIS A 63 15.88 2.60 1.57
N SER A 64 14.81 3.06 2.22
CA SER A 64 14.77 4.37 2.87
C SER A 64 13.89 4.33 4.13
N PRO A 65 14.33 4.86 5.26
CA PRO A 65 13.44 5.14 6.37
C PRO A 65 12.44 6.23 5.97
N VAL A 66 11.17 6.09 6.36
CA VAL A 66 10.14 7.09 6.09
C VAL A 66 9.02 7.05 7.13
N ASP A 67 8.70 8.18 7.72
CA ASP A 67 7.40 8.43 8.32
C ASP A 67 6.51 9.12 7.28
N VAL A 68 5.48 8.41 6.82
CA VAL A 68 4.59 8.93 5.75
C VAL A 68 3.78 10.15 6.21
N THR A 69 3.68 10.39 7.52
CA THR A 69 3.00 11.57 8.09
C THR A 69 3.88 12.82 8.07
N ASP A 70 5.20 12.64 7.93
CA ASP A 70 6.17 13.74 7.80
C ASP A 70 6.59 13.94 6.33
N ARG A 71 6.18 15.07 5.78
CA ARG A 71 6.49 15.45 4.40
C ARG A 71 7.99 15.48 4.10
N ALA A 72 8.81 15.92 5.05
CA ALA A 72 10.25 16.02 4.83
C ALA A 72 10.88 14.64 4.62
N THR A 73 10.46 13.62 5.40
CA THR A 73 10.95 12.25 5.22
C THR A 73 10.47 11.65 3.90
N VAL A 74 9.24 11.95 3.46
CA VAL A 74 8.72 11.52 2.15
C VAL A 74 9.52 12.15 0.99
N GLN A 75 9.86 13.43 1.10
CA GLN A 75 10.71 14.11 0.12
C GLN A 75 12.11 13.49 0.07
N ALA A 76 12.71 13.22 1.23
CA ALA A 76 14.02 12.58 1.34
C ALA A 76 14.02 11.18 0.71
N MET A 77 13.00 10.36 0.96
CA MET A 77 12.82 9.03 0.33
C MET A 77 12.76 9.12 -1.19
N ILE A 78 12.00 10.08 -1.73
CA ILE A 78 11.90 10.28 -3.19
C ILE A 78 13.25 10.72 -3.77
N ALA A 79 13.94 11.68 -3.13
CA ALA A 79 15.26 12.13 -3.56
C ALA A 79 16.27 10.98 -3.55
N HIS A 80 16.32 10.20 -2.46
CA HIS A 80 17.17 9.01 -2.35
C HIS A 80 16.91 8.01 -3.49
N THR A 81 15.64 7.77 -3.84
CA THR A 81 15.28 6.87 -4.93
C THR A 81 15.76 7.39 -6.29
N VAL A 82 15.57 8.69 -6.54
CA VAL A 82 16.04 9.33 -7.78
C VAL A 82 17.55 9.33 -7.88
N ASP A 83 18.27 9.57 -6.78
CA ASP A 83 19.73 9.50 -6.73
C ASP A 83 20.24 8.07 -7.02
N ALA A 84 19.56 7.05 -6.47
CA ALA A 84 19.95 5.64 -6.66
C ALA A 84 19.63 5.12 -8.08
N PHE A 85 18.50 5.53 -8.67
CA PHE A 85 17.96 4.93 -9.89
C PHE A 85 17.87 5.88 -11.09
N GLY A 86 18.10 7.18 -10.87
CA GLY A 86 18.06 8.22 -11.91
C GLY A 86 16.68 8.81 -12.18
N LYS A 87 15.62 8.19 -11.69
CA LYS A 87 14.21 8.60 -11.91
C LYS A 87 13.27 7.95 -10.90
N LEU A 88 12.02 8.39 -10.92
CA LEU A 88 10.88 7.71 -10.31
C LEU A 88 9.80 7.47 -11.37
N ASP A 89 9.27 6.26 -11.48
CA ASP A 89 8.18 5.93 -12.42
C ASP A 89 6.88 5.53 -11.68
N VAL A 90 6.99 4.84 -10.54
CA VAL A 90 5.82 4.29 -9.82
C VAL A 90 5.95 4.53 -8.31
N LYS A 91 4.90 5.04 -7.70
CA LYS A 91 4.80 5.20 -6.24
C LYS A 91 3.64 4.40 -5.69
N PHE A 92 3.95 3.41 -4.84
CA PHE A 92 2.95 2.70 -4.03
C PHE A 92 2.81 3.37 -2.67
N ASN A 93 1.63 3.92 -2.38
CA ASN A 93 1.22 4.37 -1.06
C ASN A 93 0.55 3.19 -0.35
N ASN A 94 1.38 2.32 0.25
CA ASN A 94 0.90 1.10 0.89
C ASN A 94 0.99 1.16 2.43
N ALA A 95 1.83 1.99 3.02
CA ALA A 95 1.89 2.18 4.46
C ALA A 95 0.49 2.44 5.04
N GLY A 96 0.16 1.73 6.10
CA GLY A 96 -1.14 1.86 6.76
C GLY A 96 -1.15 1.17 8.12
N VAL A 97 -2.06 1.61 8.96
CA VAL A 97 -2.26 1.11 10.32
C VAL A 97 -3.74 0.87 10.59
N ASN A 98 -4.01 -0.03 11.51
CA ASN A 98 -5.32 -0.22 12.11
C ASN A 98 -5.14 -0.36 13.63
N LYS A 99 -6.11 0.13 14.39
CA LYS A 99 -6.17 -0.02 15.85
C LYS A 99 -7.65 -0.12 16.23
N PRO A 100 -8.20 -1.33 16.31
CA PRO A 100 -9.58 -1.58 16.70
C PRO A 100 -9.96 -0.92 18.02
N MET A 101 -11.20 -0.44 18.08
CA MET A 101 -11.81 0.16 19.27
C MET A 101 -13.33 0.09 19.15
N ASN A 102 -14.05 -0.19 20.24
CA ASN A 102 -15.50 -0.13 20.24
C ASN A 102 -15.98 1.25 19.79
N PHE A 103 -17.05 1.31 19.01
CA PHE A 103 -17.47 2.54 18.36
C PHE A 103 -17.67 3.74 19.31
N LEU A 104 -18.23 3.49 20.49
CA LEU A 104 -18.46 4.54 21.49
C LEU A 104 -17.20 4.95 22.26
N ASP A 105 -16.14 4.15 22.19
CA ASP A 105 -14.86 4.38 22.89
C ASP A 105 -13.79 4.98 21.98
N VAL A 106 -14.09 5.16 20.68
CA VAL A 106 -13.15 5.79 19.74
C VAL A 106 -12.77 7.18 20.22
N THR A 107 -11.48 7.41 20.42
CA THR A 107 -10.92 8.71 20.84
C THR A 107 -10.42 9.52 19.67
N GLU A 108 -10.25 10.83 19.84
CA GLU A 108 -9.60 11.73 18.88
C GLU A 108 -8.17 11.27 18.58
N ASP A 109 -7.44 10.75 19.57
CA ASP A 109 -6.09 10.22 19.36
C ASP A 109 -6.08 8.99 18.47
N ASN A 110 -7.03 8.04 18.67
CA ASN A 110 -7.19 6.87 17.78
C ASN A 110 -7.53 7.34 16.36
N TRP A 111 -8.49 8.26 16.23
CA TRP A 111 -8.87 8.84 14.95
C TRP A 111 -7.69 9.53 14.26
N ASN A 112 -6.99 10.42 14.97
CA ASN A 112 -5.87 11.20 14.43
C ASN A 112 -4.71 10.30 14.02
N PHE A 113 -4.40 9.27 14.80
CA PHE A 113 -3.37 8.29 14.46
C PHE A 113 -3.69 7.57 13.14
N ILE A 114 -4.90 7.01 13.01
CA ILE A 114 -5.29 6.25 11.81
C ILE A 114 -5.42 7.16 10.59
N MET A 115 -6.08 8.31 10.74
CA MET A 115 -6.25 9.27 9.64
C MET A 115 -4.92 9.93 9.26
N GLY A 116 -4.02 10.15 10.21
CA GLY A 116 -2.68 10.67 9.97
C GLY A 116 -1.89 9.76 9.02
N VAL A 117 -1.82 8.47 9.34
CA VAL A 117 -1.06 7.52 8.51
C VAL A 117 -1.80 7.19 7.21
N ASN A 118 -3.05 6.72 7.31
CA ASN A 118 -3.76 6.17 6.14
C ASN A 118 -4.28 7.24 5.18
N GLY A 119 -4.71 8.39 5.70
CA GLY A 119 -5.28 9.50 4.93
C GLY A 119 -4.24 10.54 4.55
N LEU A 120 -3.70 11.27 5.55
CA LEU A 120 -2.73 12.33 5.30
C LEU A 120 -1.43 11.79 4.70
N GLY A 121 -0.91 10.65 5.19
CA GLY A 121 0.29 10.03 4.64
C GLY A 121 0.12 9.61 3.18
N CYS A 122 -1.05 9.07 2.81
CA CYS A 122 -1.38 8.79 1.42
C CYS A 122 -1.39 10.07 0.56
N LEU A 123 -2.04 11.13 1.03
CA LEU A 123 -2.08 12.42 0.33
C LEU A 123 -0.68 13.02 0.14
N ILE A 124 0.16 13.03 1.18
CA ILE A 124 1.55 13.52 1.09
C ILE A 124 2.32 12.71 0.04
N GLY A 125 2.23 11.36 0.10
CA GLY A 125 2.89 10.48 -0.86
C GLY A 125 2.45 10.74 -2.31
N MET A 126 1.16 10.95 -2.55
CA MET A 126 0.62 11.32 -3.87
C MET A 126 1.18 12.65 -4.35
N GLN A 127 1.17 13.67 -3.49
CA GLN A 127 1.63 15.02 -3.84
C GLN A 127 3.11 15.06 -4.18
N GLU A 128 3.96 14.44 -3.36
CA GLU A 128 5.41 14.48 -3.57
C GLU A 128 5.83 13.64 -4.78
N ALA A 129 5.19 12.48 -5.01
CA ALA A 129 5.42 11.71 -6.23
C ALA A 129 5.00 12.49 -7.49
N ALA A 130 3.80 13.10 -7.48
CA ALA A 130 3.33 13.91 -8.60
C ALA A 130 4.26 15.08 -8.89
N ARG A 131 4.74 15.80 -7.86
CA ARG A 131 5.74 16.86 -8.02
C ARG A 131 7.02 16.34 -8.66
N GLN A 132 7.46 15.14 -8.30
CA GLN A 132 8.65 14.52 -8.89
C GLN A 132 8.42 14.18 -10.37
N PHE A 133 7.30 13.55 -10.74
CA PHE A 133 6.97 13.23 -12.13
C PHE A 133 6.90 14.49 -13.00
N ILE A 134 6.27 15.55 -12.49
CA ILE A 134 6.18 16.85 -13.19
C ILE A 134 7.58 17.46 -13.38
N ARG A 135 8.45 17.46 -12.35
CA ARG A 135 9.83 17.94 -12.47
C ARG A 135 10.65 17.16 -13.48
N GLN A 136 10.47 15.84 -13.54
CA GLN A 136 11.13 14.97 -14.52
C GLN A 136 10.63 15.19 -15.95
N GLY A 137 9.43 15.74 -16.13
CA GLY A 137 8.76 15.83 -17.42
C GLY A 137 8.39 14.46 -18.00
N THR A 138 8.11 13.48 -17.14
CA THR A 138 7.82 12.10 -17.52
C THR A 138 6.43 11.68 -17.05
N PHE A 139 5.86 10.68 -17.73
CA PHE A 139 4.73 9.91 -17.26
C PHE A 139 4.99 9.34 -15.86
N GLY A 140 3.95 9.22 -15.02
CA GLY A 140 4.06 8.65 -13.67
C GLY A 140 2.84 7.85 -13.26
N LYS A 141 3.04 6.88 -12.36
CA LYS A 141 1.96 6.07 -11.77
C LYS A 141 1.95 6.20 -10.25
N ILE A 142 0.78 6.45 -9.70
CA ILE A 142 0.51 6.42 -8.27
C ILE A 142 -0.48 5.30 -7.99
N VAL A 143 -0.12 4.37 -7.10
CA VAL A 143 -0.96 3.23 -6.73
C VAL A 143 -1.22 3.26 -5.23
N ASN A 144 -2.48 3.42 -4.83
CA ASN A 144 -2.90 3.57 -3.44
C ASN A 144 -3.49 2.25 -2.91
N THR A 145 -3.17 1.90 -1.66
CA THR A 145 -3.73 0.73 -0.98
C THR A 145 -5.01 1.13 -0.22
N ALA A 146 -6.16 0.81 -0.80
CA ALA A 146 -7.46 0.89 -0.16
C ALA A 146 -7.72 -0.37 0.71
N SER A 147 -8.96 -0.86 0.77
CA SER A 147 -9.39 -2.08 1.49
C SER A 147 -10.83 -2.41 1.11
N VAL A 148 -11.31 -3.62 1.38
CA VAL A 148 -12.76 -3.92 1.45
C VAL A 148 -13.48 -2.93 2.38
N ALA A 149 -12.80 -2.44 3.42
CA ALA A 149 -13.30 -1.39 4.32
C ALA A 149 -13.53 -0.03 3.63
N SER A 150 -13.18 0.11 2.36
CA SER A 150 -13.53 1.24 1.50
C SER A 150 -14.80 1.01 0.67
N ARG A 151 -15.51 -0.10 0.90
CA ARG A 151 -16.77 -0.46 0.23
C ARG A 151 -17.93 -0.64 1.22
N GLN A 152 -17.62 -1.00 2.43
CA GLN A 152 -18.59 -1.08 3.55
C GLN A 152 -17.89 -0.80 4.88
N GLY A 153 -18.67 -0.45 5.91
CA GLY A 153 -18.18 -0.34 7.28
C GLY A 153 -18.07 -1.70 7.95
N TYR A 154 -17.16 -1.81 8.90
CA TYR A 154 -17.00 -2.99 9.77
C TYR A 154 -16.98 -2.57 11.22
N ASP A 155 -17.42 -3.44 12.09
CA ASP A 155 -17.45 -3.23 13.53
C ASP A 155 -16.03 -3.01 14.08
N ASN A 156 -15.94 -2.21 15.13
CA ASN A 156 -14.72 -1.94 15.89
C ASN A 156 -13.56 -1.27 15.13
N VAL A 157 -13.73 -0.89 13.86
CA VAL A 157 -12.69 -0.28 13.03
C VAL A 157 -13.18 0.97 12.28
N ALA A 158 -14.07 1.76 12.89
CA ALA A 158 -14.69 2.91 12.23
C ALA A 158 -13.68 3.94 11.67
N PRO A 159 -12.62 4.37 12.40
CA PRO A 159 -11.61 5.28 11.84
C PRO A 159 -10.84 4.68 10.66
N TYR A 160 -10.57 3.36 10.70
CA TYR A 160 -9.93 2.66 9.60
C TYR A 160 -10.82 2.66 8.35
N CYS A 161 -12.11 2.32 8.48
CA CYS A 161 -13.07 2.38 7.39
C CYS A 161 -13.11 3.78 6.78
N ALA A 162 -13.26 4.83 7.61
CA ALA A 162 -13.27 6.22 7.17
C ALA A 162 -11.99 6.58 6.39
N SER A 163 -10.81 6.14 6.89
CA SER A 163 -9.55 6.38 6.22
C SER A 163 -9.48 5.71 4.84
N LYS A 164 -9.97 4.48 4.72
CA LYS A 164 -9.93 3.72 3.44
C LYS A 164 -10.96 4.22 2.42
N TRP A 165 -12.11 4.73 2.85
CA TRP A 165 -13.01 5.51 1.99
C TRP A 165 -12.34 6.81 1.54
N GLY A 166 -11.59 7.49 2.43
CA GLY A 166 -10.79 8.66 2.10
C GLY A 166 -9.77 8.37 1.00
N VAL A 167 -9.08 7.22 1.04
CA VAL A 167 -8.15 6.80 -0.01
C VAL A 167 -8.82 6.66 -1.38
N VAL A 168 -10.07 6.15 -1.44
CA VAL A 168 -10.83 6.09 -2.70
C VAL A 168 -11.09 7.50 -3.23
N ALA A 169 -11.58 8.41 -2.36
CA ALA A 169 -11.82 9.80 -2.74
C ALA A 169 -10.54 10.51 -3.23
N LEU A 170 -9.42 10.33 -2.52
CA LEU A 170 -8.11 10.87 -2.91
C LEU A 170 -7.64 10.31 -4.26
N THR A 171 -7.84 9.00 -4.51
CA THR A 171 -7.48 8.36 -5.78
C THR A 171 -8.26 8.98 -6.94
N GLN A 172 -9.57 9.16 -6.78
CA GLN A 172 -10.44 9.74 -7.82
C GLN A 172 -10.14 11.21 -8.06
N SER A 173 -9.94 11.99 -6.99
CA SER A 173 -9.60 13.42 -7.09
C SER A 173 -8.22 13.60 -7.73
N GLY A 174 -7.21 12.87 -7.25
CA GLY A 174 -5.87 12.92 -7.82
C GLY A 174 -5.84 12.51 -9.30
N ALA A 175 -6.62 11.50 -9.70
CA ALA A 175 -6.73 11.09 -11.10
C ALA A 175 -7.24 12.24 -12.00
N ARG A 176 -8.23 13.01 -11.54
CA ARG A 176 -8.78 14.16 -12.28
C ARG A 176 -7.78 15.30 -12.40
N ASP A 177 -7.12 15.65 -11.28
CA ASP A 177 -6.23 16.81 -11.22
C ASP A 177 -4.90 16.58 -11.93
N LEU A 178 -4.41 15.32 -11.92
CA LEU A 178 -3.08 14.97 -12.41
C LEU A 178 -3.07 14.44 -13.85
N ALA A 179 -4.24 14.13 -14.43
CA ALA A 179 -4.35 13.64 -15.82
C ALA A 179 -3.70 14.57 -16.84
N LYS A 180 -3.77 15.90 -16.65
CA LYS A 180 -3.13 16.89 -17.51
C LYS A 180 -1.59 16.83 -17.50
N HIS A 181 -1.00 16.11 -16.57
CA HIS A 181 0.43 15.87 -16.44
C HIS A 181 0.83 14.47 -16.86
N ASP A 182 -0.08 13.70 -17.50
CA ASP A 182 0.14 12.31 -17.88
C ASP A 182 0.47 11.41 -16.69
N ILE A 183 -0.18 11.65 -15.53
CA ILE A 183 -0.02 10.87 -14.32
C ILE A 183 -1.30 10.08 -14.08
N THR A 184 -1.18 8.76 -14.00
CA THR A 184 -2.29 7.89 -13.59
C THR A 184 -2.31 7.70 -12.07
N VAL A 185 -3.50 7.74 -11.48
CA VAL A 185 -3.71 7.46 -10.07
C VAL A 185 -4.73 6.34 -9.96
N THR A 186 -4.30 5.20 -9.48
CA THR A 186 -5.13 4.00 -9.29
C THR A 186 -4.96 3.46 -7.88
N GLY A 187 -5.64 2.39 -7.57
CA GLY A 187 -5.44 1.69 -6.32
C GLY A 187 -5.95 0.26 -6.38
N PHE A 188 -5.72 -0.44 -5.31
CA PHE A 188 -6.25 -1.77 -5.09
C PHE A 188 -6.83 -1.88 -3.68
N ALA A 189 -7.82 -2.75 -3.52
CA ALA A 189 -8.55 -2.96 -2.28
C ALA A 189 -8.48 -4.43 -1.90
N PRO A 190 -7.50 -4.84 -1.07
CA PRO A 190 -7.44 -6.20 -0.59
C PRO A 190 -8.57 -6.47 0.41
N GLY A 191 -8.99 -7.74 0.48
CA GLY A 191 -9.75 -8.31 1.58
C GLY A 191 -8.87 -8.62 2.79
N VAL A 192 -9.17 -9.72 3.46
CA VAL A 192 -8.35 -10.25 4.55
C VAL A 192 -7.12 -10.93 3.97
N VAL A 193 -5.94 -10.41 4.29
CA VAL A 193 -4.63 -10.94 3.86
C VAL A 193 -3.85 -11.36 5.10
N ALA A 194 -3.42 -12.60 5.18
CA ALA A 194 -2.63 -13.11 6.30
C ALA A 194 -1.28 -12.38 6.38
N THR A 195 -1.16 -11.47 7.36
CA THR A 195 0.00 -10.60 7.58
C THR A 195 0.14 -10.30 9.08
N GLU A 196 1.28 -9.76 9.47
CA GLU A 196 1.56 -9.33 10.84
C GLU A 196 0.57 -8.24 11.34
N MET A 197 0.00 -7.45 10.42
CA MET A 197 -1.05 -6.48 10.78
C MET A 197 -2.29 -7.19 11.33
N TRP A 198 -2.69 -8.32 10.74
CA TRP A 198 -3.84 -9.08 11.22
C TRP A 198 -3.60 -9.74 12.57
N GLU A 199 -2.37 -10.19 12.85
CA GLU A 199 -2.00 -10.67 14.18
C GLU A 199 -2.14 -9.58 15.25
N GLN A 200 -1.82 -8.32 14.91
CA GLN A 200 -2.01 -7.19 15.81
C GLN A 200 -3.50 -6.86 15.98
N VAL A 201 -4.24 -6.81 14.88
CA VAL A 201 -5.71 -6.57 14.91
C VAL A 201 -6.43 -7.62 15.77
N ASP A 202 -6.04 -8.88 15.65
CA ASP A 202 -6.63 -9.98 16.42
C ASP A 202 -6.37 -9.80 17.94
N ARG A 203 -5.15 -9.43 18.32
CA ARG A 203 -4.82 -9.07 19.72
C ARG A 203 -5.66 -7.89 20.21
N ASP A 204 -5.73 -6.82 19.45
CA ASP A 204 -6.47 -5.60 19.81
C ASP A 204 -7.99 -5.90 19.96
N LEU A 205 -8.55 -6.79 19.12
CA LEU A 205 -9.96 -7.22 19.23
C LEU A 205 -10.21 -8.04 20.50
N MET A 206 -9.27 -8.89 20.91
CA MET A 206 -9.35 -9.58 22.19
C MET A 206 -9.29 -8.62 23.37
N ASP A 207 -8.40 -7.63 23.32
CA ASP A 207 -8.22 -6.63 24.38
C ASP A 207 -9.48 -5.79 24.64
N ILE A 208 -10.27 -5.52 23.61
CA ILE A 208 -11.56 -4.81 23.72
C ILE A 208 -12.76 -5.75 23.93
N GLY A 209 -12.52 -7.05 24.06
CA GLY A 209 -13.57 -8.07 24.29
C GLY A 209 -14.41 -8.39 23.04
N ALA A 210 -13.98 -8.00 21.87
CA ALA A 210 -14.67 -8.27 20.60
C ALA A 210 -14.31 -9.65 20.01
N ALA A 211 -13.25 -10.29 20.48
CA ALA A 211 -12.89 -11.67 20.16
C ALA A 211 -12.62 -12.46 21.46
N GLN A 212 -12.91 -13.77 21.46
CA GLN A 212 -12.80 -14.64 22.63
C GLN A 212 -11.53 -15.50 22.61
N HIS A 213 -10.92 -15.70 21.44
CA HIS A 213 -9.70 -16.50 21.27
C HIS A 213 -8.89 -16.00 20.06
N PRO A 214 -7.58 -16.27 20.04
CA PRO A 214 -6.72 -15.90 18.91
C PRO A 214 -7.22 -16.53 17.60
N GLY A 215 -7.23 -15.75 16.52
CA GLY A 215 -7.64 -16.19 15.19
C GLY A 215 -9.14 -16.10 14.91
N GLN A 216 -9.98 -15.83 15.91
CA GLN A 216 -11.43 -15.77 15.74
C GLN A 216 -11.86 -14.81 14.63
N ALA A 217 -11.33 -13.59 14.62
CA ALA A 217 -11.67 -12.61 13.60
C ALA A 217 -11.31 -13.08 12.18
N MET A 218 -10.18 -13.75 12.03
CA MET A 218 -9.77 -14.30 10.73
C MET A 218 -10.66 -15.47 10.30
N GLU A 219 -11.09 -16.31 11.22
CA GLU A 219 -12.05 -17.41 10.96
C GLU A 219 -13.41 -16.86 10.51
N GLU A 220 -13.94 -15.88 11.23
CA GLU A 220 -15.22 -15.23 10.90
C GLU A 220 -15.18 -14.57 9.53
N PHE A 221 -14.14 -13.78 9.23
CA PHE A 221 -13.98 -13.16 7.93
C PHE A 221 -13.77 -14.20 6.81
N SER A 222 -13.03 -15.28 7.06
CA SER A 222 -12.80 -16.31 6.05
C SER A 222 -14.09 -17.01 5.62
N SER A 223 -15.07 -17.11 6.52
CA SER A 223 -16.36 -17.77 6.27
C SER A 223 -17.21 -17.09 5.20
N VAL A 224 -17.01 -15.79 4.95
CA VAL A 224 -17.76 -15.01 3.95
C VAL A 224 -16.98 -14.83 2.65
N ILE A 225 -15.74 -15.32 2.54
CA ILE A 225 -14.92 -15.25 1.35
C ILE A 225 -15.30 -16.37 0.38
N LEU A 226 -15.80 -16.04 -0.82
CA LEU A 226 -16.24 -17.06 -1.80
C LEU A 226 -15.12 -18.01 -2.24
N LYS A 227 -13.85 -17.59 -2.19
CA LYS A 227 -12.68 -18.45 -2.43
C LYS A 227 -12.41 -19.45 -1.30
N GLY A 228 -13.13 -19.39 -0.17
CA GLY A 228 -13.03 -20.32 0.97
C GLY A 228 -11.72 -20.22 1.75
N ARG A 229 -10.95 -19.17 1.58
CA ARG A 229 -9.70 -18.90 2.34
C ARG A 229 -9.39 -17.41 2.39
N VAL A 230 -8.65 -17.00 3.38
CA VAL A 230 -7.99 -15.68 3.40
C VAL A 230 -6.93 -15.60 2.31
N ALA A 231 -6.63 -14.40 1.85
CA ALA A 231 -5.56 -14.16 0.91
C ALA A 231 -4.18 -14.25 1.58
N THR A 232 -3.18 -14.58 0.80
CA THR A 232 -1.77 -14.38 1.13
C THR A 232 -1.25 -13.10 0.46
N PRO A 233 -0.13 -12.51 0.89
CA PRO A 233 0.47 -11.37 0.18
C PRO A 233 0.69 -11.63 -1.31
N ALA A 234 1.00 -12.88 -1.72
CA ALA A 234 1.20 -13.27 -3.11
C ALA A 234 -0.09 -13.13 -3.96
N ASP A 235 -1.28 -13.29 -3.38
CA ASP A 235 -2.54 -13.11 -4.10
C ASP A 235 -2.75 -11.66 -4.60
N VAL A 236 -2.04 -10.70 -4.01
CA VAL A 236 -2.14 -9.27 -4.33
C VAL A 236 -1.15 -8.86 -5.42
N THR A 237 0.00 -9.55 -5.54
CA THR A 237 1.13 -9.10 -6.34
C THR A 237 0.86 -9.05 -7.84
N GLY A 238 0.09 -9.98 -8.39
CA GLY A 238 -0.25 -9.98 -9.82
C GLY A 238 -0.98 -8.72 -10.28
N THR A 239 -1.95 -8.25 -9.46
CA THR A 239 -2.67 -7.00 -9.74
C THR A 239 -1.79 -5.78 -9.53
N THR A 240 -0.98 -5.74 -8.49
CA THR A 240 -0.12 -4.58 -8.21
C THR A 240 0.98 -4.44 -9.26
N THR A 241 1.55 -5.53 -9.75
CA THR A 241 2.47 -5.53 -10.91
C THR A 241 1.79 -5.04 -12.19
N PHE A 242 0.54 -5.49 -12.45
CA PHE A 242 -0.27 -4.97 -13.55
C PHE A 242 -0.46 -3.45 -13.43
N LEU A 243 -0.84 -2.94 -12.25
CA LEU A 243 -1.03 -1.50 -12.03
C LEU A 243 0.27 -0.69 -12.18
N ALA A 244 1.43 -1.30 -11.94
CA ALA A 244 2.74 -0.68 -12.18
C ALA A 244 3.19 -0.75 -13.64
N SER A 245 2.63 -1.64 -14.45
CA SER A 245 3.04 -1.91 -15.83
C SER A 245 2.39 -0.95 -16.85
N GLN A 246 2.80 -1.05 -18.11
CA GLN A 246 2.17 -0.32 -19.23
C GLN A 246 0.76 -0.82 -19.55
N GLU A 247 0.44 -2.05 -19.17
CA GLU A 247 -0.87 -2.67 -19.43
C GLU A 247 -2.03 -1.91 -18.79
N SER A 248 -1.74 -1.11 -17.74
CA SER A 248 -2.71 -0.29 -17.01
C SER A 248 -2.66 1.21 -17.38
N ASP A 249 -1.96 1.62 -18.44
CA ASP A 249 -1.78 3.05 -18.76
C ASP A 249 -3.10 3.78 -19.08
N TYR A 250 -4.13 3.06 -19.55
CA TYR A 250 -5.46 3.63 -19.78
C TYR A 250 -6.39 3.56 -18.56
N MET A 251 -5.86 3.15 -17.39
CA MET A 251 -6.62 3.10 -16.13
C MET A 251 -6.21 4.24 -15.22
N THR A 252 -7.19 5.04 -14.81
CA THR A 252 -7.01 6.06 -13.76
C THR A 252 -8.30 6.25 -12.98
N GLY A 253 -8.21 6.65 -11.70
CA GLY A 253 -9.34 6.85 -10.79
C GLY A 253 -10.03 5.56 -10.32
N GLN A 254 -9.49 4.38 -10.62
CA GLN A 254 -10.10 3.09 -10.32
C GLN A 254 -9.42 2.40 -9.14
N ILE A 255 -10.22 1.65 -8.36
CA ILE A 255 -9.77 0.78 -7.28
C ILE A 255 -10.15 -0.66 -7.63
N VAL A 256 -9.15 -1.53 -7.80
CA VAL A 256 -9.35 -2.94 -8.13
C VAL A 256 -9.54 -3.75 -6.84
N MET A 257 -10.66 -4.46 -6.73
CA MET A 257 -10.93 -5.35 -5.59
C MET A 257 -10.10 -6.64 -5.70
N ILE A 258 -9.47 -7.06 -4.58
CA ILE A 258 -8.70 -8.31 -4.47
C ILE A 258 -9.07 -8.96 -3.14
N ASP A 259 -10.28 -9.51 -3.05
CA ASP A 259 -10.90 -9.92 -1.79
C ASP A 259 -11.48 -11.34 -1.81
N GLY A 260 -11.23 -12.09 -2.88
CA GLY A 260 -11.74 -13.45 -3.01
C GLY A 260 -13.26 -13.55 -3.13
N GLY A 261 -13.93 -12.43 -3.48
CA GLY A 261 -15.38 -12.34 -3.57
C GLY A 261 -16.06 -12.09 -2.21
N MET A 262 -15.33 -11.53 -1.25
CA MET A 262 -15.89 -11.13 0.04
C MET A 262 -16.92 -10.01 -0.11
N THR A 263 -16.69 -9.10 -1.05
CA THR A 263 -17.58 -7.97 -1.33
C THR A 263 -17.89 -7.93 -2.83
N LEU A 264 -19.16 -7.99 -3.20
CA LEU A 264 -19.62 -7.90 -4.58
C LEU A 264 -20.20 -6.51 -4.83
N VAL A 265 -19.44 -5.63 -5.50
CA VAL A 265 -19.80 -4.22 -5.77
C VAL A 265 -19.50 -3.85 -7.22
#